data_5d5f2e64d517aac9d8b17a4c500d9942
#
_entry.id   5d5f2e64d517aac9d8b17a4c500d9942
#
_cell.length_a   1.000
_cell.length_b   1.000
_cell.length_c   1.000
_cell.angle_alpha   90.00
_cell.angle_beta   90.00
_cell.angle_gamma   90.00
#
_symmetry.space_group_name_H-M   'P 1'
#
loop_
_entity.id
_entity.type
_entity.pdbx_description
1 polymer ?
#
loop_
_entity_poly.entity_id
_entity_poly.type
_entity_poly.pdbx_seq_one_letter_code
_entity_poly.pdbx_strand_id
1 'polypeptide(L)'
;MTLRVPYIADETIERDAEALLAQYAHAKGLEVKAPIPIEDIIEKHLKLHTEFDDLHRRLGVPRGGAGTEADIFGAIWFETGEIVIDESLDPEERPSIEGRYRFTLAHEGGGHWRLHRPLVQANSGQGSLFGYARQPTVVCRSSRAKERVELQADLYASCLLMPRKLVRQAWCQFENDYPRVVVPGDTEDEMTLIRVFDRMRDDEAARRLAWQFFVSPIAMRIRLERLGLLYREGRPALFF
;
A
#
# COMPACT_ATOMS: atom_id res chain seq x y z
N MET A 1 0.89 -6.91 21.86
CA MET A 1 -0.30 -6.11 22.25
C MET A 1 -0.97 -5.67 20.96
N THR A 2 -2.24 -5.95 20.73
CA THR A 2 -2.94 -5.56 19.50
C THR A 2 -3.34 -4.09 19.58
N LEU A 3 -2.92 -3.28 18.63
CA LEU A 3 -3.28 -1.87 18.53
C LEU A 3 -4.77 -1.75 18.15
N ARG A 4 -5.57 -1.14 19.01
CA ARG A 4 -6.99 -0.91 18.72
C ARG A 4 -7.21 0.49 18.19
N VAL A 5 -7.68 0.58 16.95
CA VAL A 5 -8.02 1.84 16.30
C VAL A 5 -9.51 1.88 15.95
N PRO A 6 -10.15 3.05 15.91
CA PRO A 6 -11.52 3.19 15.45
C PRO A 6 -11.64 2.81 13.97
N TYR A 7 -12.85 2.59 13.50
CA TYR A 7 -13.12 2.53 12.08
C TYR A 7 -12.93 3.92 11.45
N ILE A 8 -12.19 3.98 10.36
CA ILE A 8 -12.00 5.18 9.54
C ILE A 8 -12.53 4.82 8.14
N ALA A 9 -13.40 5.65 7.61
CA ALA A 9 -13.95 5.44 6.27
C ALA A 9 -12.85 5.52 5.20
N ASP A 10 -12.96 4.71 4.14
CA ASP A 10 -11.98 4.60 3.07
C ASP A 10 -11.69 5.97 2.42
N GLU A 11 -12.72 6.80 2.23
CA GLU A 11 -12.60 8.15 1.66
C GLU A 11 -11.81 9.10 2.59
N THR A 12 -11.87 8.88 3.89
CA THR A 12 -11.10 9.68 4.86
C THR A 12 -9.64 9.30 4.81
N ILE A 13 -9.35 7.99 4.71
CA ILE A 13 -7.99 7.48 4.54
C ILE A 13 -7.38 8.02 3.23
N GLU A 14 -8.13 7.94 2.14
CA GLU A 14 -7.67 8.44 0.84
C GLU A 14 -7.40 9.94 0.86
N ARG A 15 -8.29 10.72 1.49
CA ARG A 15 -8.13 12.18 1.62
C ARG A 15 -6.90 12.54 2.46
N ASP A 16 -6.59 11.80 3.52
CA ASP A 16 -5.37 12.05 4.32
C ASP A 16 -4.10 11.71 3.53
N ALA A 17 -4.10 10.61 2.75
CA ALA A 17 -2.98 10.28 1.87
C ALA A 17 -2.77 11.35 0.78
N GLU A 18 -3.84 11.87 0.16
CA GLU A 18 -3.77 12.98 -0.79
C GLU A 18 -3.26 14.27 -0.12
N ALA A 19 -3.69 14.54 1.12
CA ALA A 19 -3.22 15.70 1.89
C ALA A 19 -1.71 15.60 2.19
N LEU A 20 -1.19 14.41 2.53
CA LEU A 20 0.24 14.19 2.72
C LEU A 20 1.03 14.49 1.45
N LEU A 21 0.56 14.01 0.29
CA LEU A 21 1.21 14.30 -1.00
C LEU A 21 1.18 15.79 -1.33
N ALA A 22 0.07 16.48 -1.06
CA ALA A 22 -0.04 17.92 -1.26
C ALA A 22 0.91 18.72 -0.34
N GLN A 23 1.04 18.31 0.93
CA GLN A 23 1.98 18.91 1.89
C GLN A 23 3.42 18.74 1.41
N TYR A 24 3.79 17.53 0.96
CA TYR A 24 5.10 17.24 0.41
C TYR A 24 5.39 18.07 -0.86
N ALA A 25 4.46 18.08 -1.82
CA ALA A 25 4.58 18.87 -3.05
C ALA A 25 4.82 20.36 -2.76
N HIS A 26 4.02 20.92 -1.84
CA HIS A 26 4.15 22.31 -1.41
C HIS A 26 5.51 22.58 -0.75
N ALA A 27 5.93 21.73 0.18
CA ALA A 27 7.21 21.89 0.90
C ALA A 27 8.44 21.81 -0.02
N LYS A 28 8.34 21.04 -1.12
CA LYS A 28 9.41 20.86 -2.09
C LYS A 28 9.30 21.78 -3.31
N GLY A 29 8.19 22.49 -3.49
CA GLY A 29 7.95 23.32 -4.66
C GLY A 29 7.87 22.53 -5.97
N LEU A 30 7.32 21.31 -5.94
CA LEU A 30 7.26 20.41 -7.10
C LEU A 30 5.85 19.83 -7.32
N GLU A 31 5.62 19.27 -8.50
CA GLU A 31 4.47 18.43 -8.78
C GLU A 31 4.82 16.97 -8.54
N VAL A 32 4.00 16.27 -7.75
CA VAL A 32 4.18 14.82 -7.50
C VAL A 32 3.77 14.04 -8.74
N LYS A 33 4.65 13.14 -9.18
CA LYS A 33 4.45 12.22 -10.32
C LYS A 33 4.73 10.78 -9.88
N ALA A 34 4.22 9.83 -10.66
CA ALA A 34 4.58 8.42 -10.48
C ALA A 34 6.00 8.14 -11.05
N PRO A 35 6.80 7.31 -10.39
CA PRO A 35 6.55 6.67 -9.09
C PRO A 35 6.65 7.68 -7.94
N ILE A 36 5.82 7.49 -6.90
CA ILE A 36 5.82 8.37 -5.72
C ILE A 36 7.16 8.24 -5.00
N PRO A 37 7.86 9.33 -4.66
CA PRO A 37 9.14 9.29 -3.96
C PRO A 37 8.95 8.98 -2.46
N ILE A 38 8.58 7.74 -2.16
CA ILE A 38 8.13 7.34 -0.81
C ILE A 38 9.23 7.50 0.23
N GLU A 39 10.47 7.19 -0.10
CA GLU A 39 11.62 7.32 0.78
C GLU A 39 11.83 8.79 1.19
N ASP A 40 11.79 9.71 0.21
CA ASP A 40 11.94 11.15 0.48
C ASP A 40 10.77 11.69 1.33
N ILE A 41 9.55 11.17 1.11
CA ILE A 41 8.38 11.51 1.92
C ILE A 41 8.57 11.04 3.36
N ILE A 42 8.96 9.78 3.57
CA ILE A 42 9.09 9.20 4.89
C ILE A 42 10.26 9.80 5.65
N GLU A 43 11.45 9.83 5.05
CA GLU A 43 12.67 10.24 5.74
C GLU A 43 12.81 11.76 5.84
N LYS A 44 12.57 12.47 4.73
CA LYS A 44 12.86 13.91 4.70
C LYS A 44 11.67 14.80 5.00
N HIS A 45 10.44 14.36 4.68
CA HIS A 45 9.25 15.16 4.98
C HIS A 45 8.66 14.80 6.34
N LEU A 46 8.44 13.51 6.62
CA LEU A 46 7.94 13.05 7.92
C LEU A 46 9.02 12.93 8.99
N LYS A 47 10.31 13.01 8.62
CA LYS A 47 11.47 12.95 9.52
C LYS A 47 11.56 11.63 10.30
N LEU A 48 11.20 10.53 9.65
CA LEU A 48 11.34 9.20 10.21
C LEU A 48 12.72 8.62 9.87
N HIS A 49 13.20 7.76 10.73
CA HIS A 49 14.43 7.00 10.50
C HIS A 49 14.08 5.63 9.96
N THR A 50 14.69 5.24 8.83
CA THR A 50 14.47 3.94 8.21
C THR A 50 15.76 3.14 8.19
N GLU A 51 15.68 1.85 8.52
CA GLU A 51 16.80 0.93 8.42
C GLU A 51 16.34 -0.47 7.98
N PHE A 52 17.28 -1.26 7.46
CA PHE A 52 17.10 -2.69 7.23
C PHE A 52 17.74 -3.50 8.35
N ASP A 53 17.04 -4.53 8.86
CA ASP A 53 17.57 -5.48 9.84
C ASP A 53 16.85 -6.82 9.72
N ASP A 54 17.45 -7.89 10.26
CA ASP A 54 16.75 -9.15 10.47
C ASP A 54 15.71 -8.99 11.59
N LEU A 55 14.48 -8.63 11.20
CA LEU A 55 13.38 -8.41 12.15
C LEU A 55 13.02 -9.67 12.94
N HIS A 56 13.17 -10.84 12.36
CA HIS A 56 12.90 -12.10 13.04
C HIS A 56 13.88 -12.31 14.20
N ARG A 57 15.17 -12.07 13.98
CA ARG A 57 16.21 -12.13 15.01
C ARG A 57 16.03 -11.02 16.05
N ARG A 58 15.78 -9.78 15.60
CA ARG A 58 15.62 -8.61 16.47
C ARG A 58 14.45 -8.76 17.45
N LEU A 59 13.33 -9.35 16.99
CA LEU A 59 12.12 -9.55 17.78
C LEU A 59 12.04 -10.92 18.46
N GLY A 60 12.99 -11.82 18.21
CA GLY A 60 12.99 -13.17 18.76
C GLY A 60 11.84 -14.04 18.25
N VAL A 61 11.34 -13.76 17.02
CA VAL A 61 10.24 -14.49 16.37
C VAL A 61 10.82 -15.39 15.29
N PRO A 62 10.52 -16.71 15.26
CA PRO A 62 10.99 -17.58 14.19
C PRO A 62 10.52 -17.11 12.81
N ARG A 63 11.35 -17.28 11.78
CA ARG A 63 10.89 -17.10 10.38
C ARG A 63 9.84 -18.15 10.06
N GLY A 64 8.74 -17.76 9.40
CA GLY A 64 7.64 -18.66 9.08
C GLY A 64 8.11 -19.80 8.17
N GLY A 65 7.91 -21.04 8.65
CA GLY A 65 7.95 -22.23 7.82
C GLY A 65 6.54 -22.57 7.31
N ALA A 66 6.43 -23.45 6.33
CA ALA A 66 5.13 -23.86 5.78
C ALA A 66 4.16 -24.28 6.89
N GLY A 67 3.31 -23.34 7.33
CA GLY A 67 2.13 -23.58 8.18
C GLY A 67 2.10 -22.97 9.57
N THR A 68 3.07 -22.17 10.05
CA THR A 68 3.08 -21.81 11.48
C THR A 68 3.11 -20.35 11.86
N GLU A 69 3.84 -19.47 11.21
CA GLU A 69 3.81 -18.04 11.55
C GLU A 69 3.96 -17.17 10.31
N ALA A 70 3.34 -15.97 10.37
CA ALA A 70 3.42 -15.00 9.29
C ALA A 70 4.81 -14.34 9.29
N ASP A 71 5.43 -14.19 8.10
CA ASP A 71 6.66 -13.42 7.96
C ASP A 71 6.44 -11.98 8.39
N ILE A 72 7.45 -11.40 9.05
CA ILE A 72 7.48 -10.00 9.45
C ILE A 72 8.20 -9.22 8.36
N PHE A 73 7.57 -8.18 7.84
CA PHE A 73 8.12 -7.37 6.76
C PHE A 73 8.53 -5.96 7.20
N GLY A 74 7.89 -5.43 8.24
CA GLY A 74 8.17 -4.12 8.77
C GLY A 74 7.76 -4.00 10.22
N ALA A 75 8.31 -3.02 10.89
CA ALA A 75 7.96 -2.66 12.26
C ALA A 75 8.20 -1.17 12.50
N ILE A 76 7.36 -0.55 13.34
CA ILE A 76 7.48 0.86 13.68
C ILE A 76 7.45 1.10 15.18
N TRP A 77 8.30 2.02 15.65
CA TRP A 77 8.35 2.53 17.02
C TRP A 77 7.82 3.97 17.06
N PHE A 78 6.64 4.17 17.66
CA PHE A 78 6.00 5.50 17.71
C PHE A 78 6.72 6.51 18.58
N GLU A 79 7.52 6.06 19.53
CA GLU A 79 8.28 6.91 20.45
C GLU A 79 9.48 7.56 19.75
N THR A 80 10.18 6.80 18.93
CA THR A 80 11.40 7.23 18.25
C THR A 80 11.20 7.68 16.83
N GLY A 81 10.11 7.24 16.20
CA GLY A 81 9.91 7.45 14.74
C GLY A 81 10.82 6.54 13.90
N GLU A 82 11.23 5.41 14.47
CA GLU A 82 12.06 4.40 13.81
C GLU A 82 11.17 3.42 13.05
N ILE A 83 11.49 3.19 11.79
CA ILE A 83 10.90 2.14 10.95
C ILE A 83 12.01 1.17 10.59
N VAL A 84 11.79 -0.11 10.87
CA VAL A 84 12.69 -1.18 10.46
C VAL A 84 11.99 -2.04 9.42
N ILE A 85 12.63 -2.22 8.28
CA ILE A 85 12.19 -3.11 7.21
C ILE A 85 13.02 -4.39 7.28
N ASP A 86 12.38 -5.55 7.14
CA ASP A 86 13.10 -6.82 7.14
C ASP A 86 14.09 -6.88 5.95
N GLU A 87 15.31 -7.32 6.22
CA GLU A 87 16.39 -7.42 5.23
C GLU A 87 16.00 -8.22 3.98
N SER A 88 15.04 -9.16 4.11
CA SER A 88 14.52 -9.90 2.97
C SER A 88 13.81 -9.03 1.92
N LEU A 89 13.50 -7.79 2.27
CA LEU A 89 12.89 -6.79 1.39
C LEU A 89 13.89 -5.73 0.87
N ASP A 90 15.19 -5.92 1.07
CA ASP A 90 16.19 -4.99 0.54
C ASP A 90 16.21 -5.02 -1.01
N PRO A 91 15.83 -3.93 -1.68
CA PRO A 91 15.82 -3.87 -3.14
C PRO A 91 17.21 -3.82 -3.75
N GLU A 92 18.27 -3.46 -3.01
CA GLU A 92 19.65 -3.53 -3.49
C GLU A 92 20.09 -4.98 -3.70
N GLU A 93 19.63 -5.89 -2.82
CA GLU A 93 19.91 -7.31 -2.97
C GLU A 93 18.97 -8.00 -3.98
N ARG A 94 17.69 -7.56 -4.06
CA ARG A 94 16.65 -8.14 -4.90
C ARG A 94 15.75 -7.07 -5.55
N PRO A 95 16.13 -6.52 -6.70
CA PRO A 95 15.32 -5.49 -7.36
C PRO A 95 13.86 -5.88 -7.66
N SER A 96 13.58 -7.18 -7.81
CA SER A 96 12.22 -7.67 -8.09
C SER A 96 11.22 -7.47 -6.96
N ILE A 97 11.69 -7.19 -5.74
CA ILE A 97 10.83 -6.97 -4.56
C ILE A 97 10.65 -5.49 -4.22
N GLU A 98 11.20 -4.57 -4.99
CA GLU A 98 11.11 -3.13 -4.74
C GLU A 98 9.67 -2.67 -4.49
N GLY A 99 8.72 -3.16 -5.27
CA GLY A 99 7.31 -2.81 -5.06
C GLY A 99 6.77 -3.24 -3.70
N ARG A 100 7.28 -4.34 -3.12
CA ARG A 100 6.91 -4.80 -1.77
C ARG A 100 7.58 -3.94 -0.71
N TYR A 101 8.87 -3.67 -0.85
CA TYR A 101 9.60 -2.75 0.03
C TYR A 101 8.88 -1.40 0.14
N ARG A 102 8.61 -0.75 -1.00
CA ARG A 102 7.94 0.54 -1.07
C ARG A 102 6.55 0.50 -0.43
N PHE A 103 5.81 -0.61 -0.63
CA PHE A 103 4.50 -0.79 0.00
C PHE A 103 4.62 -0.92 1.52
N THR A 104 5.60 -1.69 2.02
CA THR A 104 5.84 -1.83 3.46
C THR A 104 6.25 -0.49 4.08
N LEU A 105 7.13 0.26 3.43
CA LEU A 105 7.54 1.60 3.90
C LEU A 105 6.36 2.58 3.97
N ALA A 106 5.49 2.58 2.95
CA ALA A 106 4.28 3.40 2.94
C ALA A 106 3.24 2.95 3.99
N HIS A 107 3.17 1.65 4.26
CA HIS A 107 2.32 1.05 5.30
C HIS A 107 2.74 1.52 6.70
N GLU A 108 4.03 1.43 7.02
CA GLU A 108 4.56 1.85 8.33
C GLU A 108 4.51 3.38 8.49
N GLY A 109 5.09 4.14 7.56
CA GLY A 109 5.21 5.59 7.66
C GLY A 109 3.92 6.35 7.35
N GLY A 110 3.11 5.88 6.41
CA GLY A 110 1.81 6.45 6.08
C GLY A 110 0.71 5.91 6.99
N GLY A 111 0.49 4.61 6.95
CA GLY A 111 -0.61 3.97 7.67
C GLY A 111 -0.45 4.05 9.18
N HIS A 112 0.65 3.57 9.71
CA HIS A 112 0.82 3.55 11.16
C HIS A 112 1.25 4.89 11.74
N TRP A 113 2.27 5.51 11.21
CA TRP A 113 2.76 6.78 11.77
C TRP A 113 1.79 7.93 11.51
N ARG A 114 1.42 8.16 10.26
CA ARG A 114 0.60 9.33 9.91
C ARG A 114 -0.85 9.18 10.35
N LEU A 115 -1.47 8.01 10.09
CA LEU A 115 -2.89 7.80 10.33
C LEU A 115 -3.18 7.32 11.76
N HIS A 116 -2.47 6.30 12.26
CA HIS A 116 -2.83 5.63 13.51
C HIS A 116 -2.19 6.23 14.75
N ARG A 117 -0.92 6.68 14.69
CA ARG A 117 -0.20 7.23 15.86
C ARG A 117 -0.96 8.35 16.58
N PRO A 118 -1.55 9.35 15.88
CA PRO A 118 -2.32 10.40 16.55
C PRO A 118 -3.52 9.86 17.34
N LEU A 119 -4.20 8.83 16.81
CA LEU A 119 -5.34 8.19 17.46
C LEU A 119 -4.94 7.44 18.73
N VAL A 120 -3.78 6.78 18.69
CA VAL A 120 -3.23 6.07 19.84
C VAL A 120 -2.81 7.04 20.93
N GLN A 121 -2.13 8.12 20.57
CA GLN A 121 -1.71 9.16 21.51
C GLN A 121 -2.89 9.88 22.17
N ALA A 122 -3.95 10.18 21.39
CA ALA A 122 -5.17 10.79 21.93
C ALA A 122 -5.89 9.89 22.94
N ASN A 123 -5.83 8.57 22.77
CA ASN A 123 -6.49 7.60 23.65
C ASN A 123 -5.62 7.23 24.88
N SER A 124 -4.33 7.50 24.86
CA SER A 124 -3.40 7.09 25.92
C SER A 124 -3.40 8.00 27.15
N GLY A 125 -4.11 9.12 27.13
CA GLY A 125 -4.42 10.00 28.28
C GLY A 125 -3.26 10.48 29.16
N GLN A 126 -2.06 9.97 29.00
CA GLN A 126 -0.79 10.40 29.63
C GLN A 126 0.37 9.70 28.92
N GLY A 127 1.34 10.48 28.49
CA GLY A 127 2.56 9.94 27.91
C GLY A 127 3.20 8.91 28.83
N SER A 128 3.52 7.76 28.30
CA SER A 128 4.36 6.79 28.97
C SER A 128 5.72 7.46 29.27
N LEU A 129 5.93 7.82 30.52
CA LEU A 129 7.11 8.54 31.00
C LEU A 129 8.34 7.62 31.18
N PHE A 130 8.25 6.33 30.80
CA PHE A 130 9.29 5.37 31.13
C PHE A 130 9.65 4.43 29.99
N GLY A 131 10.87 4.60 29.54
CA GLY A 131 11.70 3.58 28.93
C GLY A 131 11.65 3.53 27.41
N TYR A 132 12.80 3.52 26.80
CA TYR A 132 12.99 3.13 25.42
C TYR A 132 12.26 1.80 25.19
N ALA A 133 11.17 1.81 24.47
CA ALA A 133 10.42 0.60 24.20
C ALA A 133 11.32 -0.33 23.39
N ARG A 134 11.76 -1.43 23.99
CA ARG A 134 12.57 -2.45 23.30
C ARG A 134 11.78 -3.16 22.19
N GLN A 135 10.48 -3.03 22.22
CA GLN A 135 9.58 -3.67 21.25
C GLN A 135 8.86 -2.63 20.39
N PRO A 136 8.63 -2.92 19.11
CA PRO A 136 7.91 -2.04 18.21
C PRO A 136 6.47 -1.82 18.69
N THR A 137 5.90 -0.67 18.35
CA THR A 137 4.50 -0.37 18.62
C THR A 137 3.58 -1.21 17.73
N VAL A 138 3.98 -1.43 16.49
CA VAL A 138 3.27 -2.24 15.51
C VAL A 138 4.26 -3.08 14.71
N VAL A 139 3.82 -4.25 14.26
CA VAL A 139 4.59 -5.18 13.42
C VAL A 139 3.72 -5.61 12.24
N CYS A 140 4.16 -5.28 11.03
CA CYS A 140 3.50 -5.71 9.79
C CYS A 140 3.83 -7.18 9.50
N ARG A 141 2.79 -8.00 9.38
CA ARG A 141 2.92 -9.45 9.15
C ARG A 141 2.17 -9.91 7.90
N SER A 142 2.70 -10.94 7.26
CA SER A 142 2.02 -11.65 6.16
C SER A 142 0.90 -12.56 6.68
N SER A 143 -0.16 -12.04 7.28
CA SER A 143 -1.26 -12.89 7.75
C SER A 143 -2.45 -12.90 6.80
N ARG A 144 -3.17 -14.05 6.73
CA ARG A 144 -4.42 -14.15 5.94
C ARG A 144 -5.60 -13.44 6.61
N ALA A 145 -5.60 -13.38 7.94
CA ALA A 145 -6.60 -12.67 8.72
C ALA A 145 -5.99 -11.37 9.26
N LYS A 146 -6.15 -10.28 8.51
CA LYS A 146 -5.64 -8.97 8.93
C LYS A 146 -6.62 -8.30 9.88
N GLU A 147 -6.08 -7.71 10.93
CA GLU A 147 -6.82 -6.86 11.83
C GLU A 147 -7.20 -5.53 11.15
N ARG A 148 -8.17 -4.82 11.70
CA ARG A 148 -8.64 -3.53 11.15
C ARG A 148 -7.51 -2.53 10.96
N VAL A 149 -6.59 -2.45 11.92
CA VAL A 149 -5.44 -1.54 11.87
C VAL A 149 -4.56 -1.81 10.64
N GLU A 150 -4.30 -3.09 10.34
CA GLU A 150 -3.52 -3.50 9.18
C GLU A 150 -4.25 -3.21 7.86
N LEU A 151 -5.57 -3.47 7.81
CA LEU A 151 -6.37 -3.16 6.61
C LEU A 151 -6.41 -1.67 6.30
N GLN A 152 -6.49 -0.82 7.32
CA GLN A 152 -6.44 0.63 7.16
C GLN A 152 -5.05 1.11 6.72
N ALA A 153 -3.97 0.53 7.26
CA ALA A 153 -2.61 0.84 6.85
C ALA A 153 -2.31 0.39 5.41
N ASP A 154 -2.80 -0.80 5.01
CA ASP A 154 -2.72 -1.27 3.63
C ASP A 154 -3.45 -0.33 2.67
N LEU A 155 -4.64 0.11 3.05
CA LEU A 155 -5.41 1.05 2.24
C LEU A 155 -4.68 2.38 2.11
N TYR A 156 -4.12 2.89 3.21
CA TYR A 156 -3.33 4.11 3.20
C TYR A 156 -2.12 4.00 2.25
N ALA A 157 -1.35 2.93 2.38
CA ALA A 157 -0.20 2.66 1.51
C ALA A 157 -0.62 2.60 0.03
N SER A 158 -1.74 1.93 -0.25
CA SER A 158 -2.30 1.86 -1.60
C SER A 158 -2.69 3.25 -2.14
N CYS A 159 -3.35 4.08 -1.33
CA CYS A 159 -3.75 5.44 -1.72
C CYS A 159 -2.54 6.37 -1.90
N LEU A 160 -1.52 6.24 -1.04
CA LEU A 160 -0.31 7.06 -1.08
C LEU A 160 0.54 6.74 -2.32
N LEU A 161 0.82 5.45 -2.58
CA LEU A 161 1.65 5.03 -3.71
C LEU A 161 0.94 5.11 -5.06
N MET A 162 -0.38 4.97 -5.06
CA MET A 162 -1.24 4.98 -6.25
C MET A 162 -2.36 6.03 -6.11
N PRO A 163 -2.02 7.34 -6.10
CA PRO A 163 -3.00 8.41 -5.94
C PRO A 163 -4.06 8.36 -7.02
N ARG A 164 -5.33 8.50 -6.64
CA ARG A 164 -6.49 8.40 -7.54
C ARG A 164 -6.33 9.20 -8.82
N LYS A 165 -5.90 10.45 -8.72
CA LYS A 165 -5.72 11.34 -9.88
C LYS A 165 -4.70 10.77 -10.86
N LEU A 166 -3.52 10.37 -10.37
CA LEU A 166 -2.44 9.85 -11.21
C LEU A 166 -2.82 8.50 -11.85
N VAL A 167 -3.47 7.61 -11.07
CA VAL A 167 -3.93 6.32 -11.61
C VAL A 167 -4.98 6.52 -12.70
N ARG A 168 -5.95 7.42 -12.52
CA ARG A 168 -6.95 7.72 -13.56
C ARG A 168 -6.32 8.33 -14.82
N GLN A 169 -5.34 9.21 -14.67
CA GLN A 169 -4.61 9.76 -15.83
C GLN A 169 -3.86 8.65 -16.58
N ALA A 170 -3.14 7.78 -15.87
CA ALA A 170 -2.43 6.65 -16.48
C ALA A 170 -3.39 5.63 -17.12
N TRP A 171 -4.54 5.41 -16.50
CA TRP A 171 -5.60 4.57 -17.04
C TRP A 171 -6.17 5.11 -18.35
N CYS A 172 -6.51 6.42 -18.42
CA CYS A 172 -6.97 7.05 -19.63
C CYS A 172 -5.94 6.94 -20.76
N GLN A 173 -4.65 7.10 -20.46
CA GLN A 173 -3.59 6.90 -21.43
C GLN A 173 -3.56 5.45 -21.93
N PHE A 174 -3.64 4.47 -21.01
CA PHE A 174 -3.69 3.06 -21.38
C PHE A 174 -4.90 2.75 -22.25
N GLU A 175 -6.08 3.29 -21.97
CA GLU A 175 -7.29 3.07 -22.77
C GLU A 175 -7.18 3.66 -24.17
N ASN A 176 -6.50 4.80 -24.35
CA ASN A 176 -6.22 5.38 -25.65
C ASN A 176 -5.25 4.51 -26.47
N ASP A 177 -4.22 3.95 -25.83
CA ASP A 177 -3.22 3.12 -26.47
C ASP A 177 -3.76 1.70 -26.79
N TYR A 178 -4.69 1.21 -25.97
CA TYR A 178 -5.26 -0.15 -26.02
C TYR A 178 -6.80 -0.11 -25.85
N PRO A 179 -7.54 0.40 -26.87
CA PRO A 179 -8.99 0.49 -26.79
C PRO A 179 -9.64 -0.90 -26.69
N ARG A 180 -10.78 -0.98 -26.01
CA ARG A 180 -11.59 -2.21 -26.01
C ARG A 180 -12.08 -2.51 -27.42
N VAL A 181 -11.87 -3.74 -27.85
CA VAL A 181 -12.42 -4.22 -29.13
C VAL A 181 -13.87 -4.64 -28.86
N VAL A 182 -14.82 -3.87 -29.37
CA VAL A 182 -16.23 -4.28 -29.40
C VAL A 182 -16.41 -5.17 -30.64
N VAL A 183 -16.50 -6.48 -30.41
CA VAL A 183 -16.86 -7.41 -31.48
C VAL A 183 -18.39 -7.53 -31.51
N PRO A 184 -19.07 -7.20 -32.64
CA PRO A 184 -20.49 -7.45 -32.77
C PRO A 184 -20.71 -8.96 -32.91
N GLY A 185 -21.39 -9.57 -31.95
CA GLY A 185 -21.71 -10.99 -32.02
C GLY A 185 -22.66 -11.43 -30.90
N ASP A 186 -23.60 -12.30 -31.30
CA ASP A 186 -24.68 -12.81 -30.44
C ASP A 186 -24.48 -14.29 -30.05
N THR A 187 -23.29 -14.87 -30.28
CA THR A 187 -23.02 -16.30 -29.99
C THR A 187 -22.26 -16.48 -28.66
N GLU A 188 -22.55 -17.58 -27.95
CA GLU A 188 -21.85 -17.92 -26.67
C GLU A 188 -20.34 -18.02 -26.84
N ASP A 189 -19.86 -18.50 -27.99
CA ASP A 189 -18.44 -18.64 -28.30
C ASP A 189 -17.75 -17.28 -28.44
N GLU A 190 -18.40 -16.29 -29.05
CA GLU A 190 -17.88 -14.92 -29.17
C GLU A 190 -17.86 -14.20 -27.83
N MET A 191 -18.88 -14.39 -27.00
CA MET A 191 -18.92 -13.84 -25.63
C MET A 191 -17.80 -14.42 -24.77
N THR A 192 -17.45 -15.70 -24.93
CA THR A 192 -16.36 -16.33 -24.22
C THR A 192 -15.01 -15.76 -24.65
N LEU A 193 -14.80 -15.57 -25.96
CA LEU A 193 -13.59 -14.97 -26.51
C LEU A 193 -13.43 -13.51 -26.04
N ILE A 194 -14.50 -12.70 -26.08
CA ILE A 194 -14.49 -11.32 -25.57
C ILE A 194 -14.06 -11.29 -24.10
N ARG A 195 -14.60 -12.16 -23.25
CA ARG A 195 -14.22 -12.26 -21.82
C ARG A 195 -12.74 -12.62 -21.63
N VAL A 196 -12.21 -13.51 -22.47
CA VAL A 196 -10.78 -13.87 -22.41
C VAL A 196 -9.91 -12.68 -22.81
N PHE A 197 -10.24 -11.97 -23.91
CA PHE A 197 -9.50 -10.80 -24.35
C PHE A 197 -9.58 -9.66 -23.34
N ASP A 198 -10.75 -9.38 -22.76
CA ASP A 198 -10.89 -8.37 -21.69
C ASP A 198 -10.05 -8.72 -20.47
N ARG A 199 -10.01 -9.99 -20.04
CA ARG A 199 -9.17 -10.43 -18.94
C ARG A 199 -7.67 -10.24 -19.23
N MET A 200 -7.23 -10.62 -20.43
CA MET A 200 -5.83 -10.43 -20.84
C MET A 200 -5.45 -8.95 -20.88
N ARG A 201 -6.34 -8.10 -21.38
CA ARG A 201 -6.17 -6.64 -21.41
C ARG A 201 -6.10 -6.07 -20.00
N ASP A 202 -6.97 -6.50 -19.10
CA ASP A 202 -7.00 -6.05 -17.71
C ASP A 202 -5.74 -6.45 -16.93
N ASP A 203 -5.22 -7.66 -17.19
CA ASP A 203 -3.95 -8.13 -16.62
C ASP A 203 -2.75 -7.35 -17.20
N GLU A 204 -2.79 -6.98 -18.48
CA GLU A 204 -1.77 -6.14 -19.11
C GLU A 204 -1.82 -4.71 -18.55
N ALA A 205 -3.01 -4.13 -18.36
CA ALA A 205 -3.18 -2.84 -17.73
C ALA A 205 -2.58 -2.82 -16.33
N ALA A 206 -2.91 -3.83 -15.51
CA ALA A 206 -2.38 -3.94 -14.16
C ALA A 206 -0.85 -4.04 -14.16
N ARG A 207 -0.25 -4.81 -15.07
CA ARG A 207 1.22 -4.93 -15.18
C ARG A 207 1.89 -3.63 -15.61
N ARG A 208 1.38 -2.96 -16.66
CA ARG A 208 1.97 -1.71 -17.17
C ARG A 208 1.87 -0.57 -16.18
N LEU A 209 0.70 -0.38 -15.57
CA LEU A 209 0.54 0.66 -14.58
C LEU A 209 1.35 0.32 -13.30
N ALA A 210 1.42 -0.94 -12.90
CA ALA A 210 2.25 -1.36 -11.77
C ALA A 210 3.71 -0.98 -11.98
N TRP A 211 4.24 -1.19 -13.17
CA TRP A 211 5.61 -0.80 -13.53
C TRP A 211 5.81 0.72 -13.46
N GLN A 212 4.86 1.51 -13.97
CA GLN A 212 4.92 2.97 -13.92
C GLN A 212 4.92 3.53 -12.48
N PHE A 213 4.23 2.85 -11.56
CA PHE A 213 4.11 3.28 -10.15
C PHE A 213 5.09 2.60 -9.21
N PHE A 214 5.92 1.67 -9.70
CA PHE A 214 6.79 0.83 -8.89
C PHE A 214 6.07 0.13 -7.74
N VAL A 215 4.98 -0.56 -8.08
CA VAL A 215 4.18 -1.38 -7.17
C VAL A 215 4.01 -2.79 -7.76
N SER A 216 3.52 -3.73 -6.97
CA SER A 216 3.21 -5.06 -7.51
C SER A 216 1.99 -5.03 -8.44
N PRO A 217 1.93 -5.88 -9.49
CA PRO A 217 0.74 -5.99 -10.34
C PRO A 217 -0.55 -6.30 -9.57
N ILE A 218 -0.44 -7.07 -8.49
CA ILE A 218 -1.57 -7.42 -7.61
C ILE A 218 -2.07 -6.16 -6.89
N ALA A 219 -1.17 -5.34 -6.33
CA ALA A 219 -1.54 -4.09 -5.65
C ALA A 219 -2.22 -3.12 -6.64
N MET A 220 -1.66 -2.96 -7.84
CA MET A 220 -2.26 -2.13 -8.88
C MET A 220 -3.64 -2.64 -9.29
N ARG A 221 -3.81 -3.95 -9.50
CA ARG A 221 -5.11 -4.53 -9.84
C ARG A 221 -6.16 -4.23 -8.76
N ILE A 222 -5.83 -4.46 -7.50
CA ILE A 222 -6.73 -4.15 -6.37
C ILE A 222 -7.09 -2.66 -6.37
N ARG A 223 -6.13 -1.78 -6.67
CA ARG A 223 -6.37 -0.34 -6.72
C ARG A 223 -7.30 0.04 -7.87
N LEU A 224 -7.10 -0.53 -9.05
CA LEU A 224 -7.96 -0.30 -10.22
C LEU A 224 -9.41 -0.78 -9.96
N GLU A 225 -9.57 -1.94 -9.33
CA GLU A 225 -10.89 -2.46 -8.90
C GLU A 225 -11.57 -1.51 -7.91
N ARG A 226 -10.84 -1.00 -6.90
CA ARG A 226 -11.37 -0.03 -5.93
C ARG A 226 -11.76 1.31 -6.55
N LEU A 227 -11.06 1.72 -7.61
CA LEU A 227 -11.38 2.95 -8.35
C LEU A 227 -12.50 2.78 -9.38
N GLY A 228 -13.06 1.56 -9.51
CA GLY A 228 -14.09 1.23 -10.49
C GLY A 228 -13.59 1.25 -11.93
N LEU A 229 -12.28 1.10 -12.16
CA LEU A 229 -11.65 1.06 -13.49
C LEU A 229 -11.57 -0.37 -14.03
N LEU A 230 -11.47 -1.37 -13.14
CA LEU A 230 -11.60 -2.79 -13.47
C LEU A 230 -12.79 -3.39 -12.71
N TYR A 231 -13.42 -4.37 -13.33
CA TYR A 231 -14.53 -5.12 -12.73
C TYR A 231 -14.06 -6.52 -12.33
N ARG A 232 -14.45 -6.97 -11.15
CA ARG A 232 -14.30 -8.35 -10.74
C ARG A 232 -15.43 -9.18 -11.30
N GLU A 233 -15.13 -10.24 -12.05
CA GLU A 233 -16.15 -11.24 -12.40
C GLU A 233 -16.87 -11.73 -11.14
N GLY A 234 -18.21 -11.70 -11.15
CA GLY A 234 -19.06 -12.23 -10.08
C GLY A 234 -19.41 -11.26 -8.94
N ARG A 235 -18.98 -9.98 -8.98
CA ARG A 235 -19.55 -8.93 -8.12
C ARG A 235 -20.27 -7.89 -8.98
N PRO A 236 -21.57 -7.61 -8.72
CA PRO A 236 -22.23 -6.46 -9.34
C PRO A 236 -21.47 -5.20 -8.96
N ALA A 237 -21.30 -4.28 -9.92
CA ALA A 237 -20.77 -2.95 -9.64
C ALA A 237 -21.66 -2.32 -8.57
N LEU A 238 -21.11 -2.07 -7.38
CA LEU A 238 -21.76 -1.22 -6.40
C LEU A 238 -21.60 0.21 -6.90
N PHE A 239 -22.62 0.70 -7.60
CA PHE A 239 -22.76 2.12 -7.87
C PHE A 239 -23.14 2.80 -6.55
N PHE A 240 -22.23 3.56 -5.98
CA PHE A 240 -22.48 4.58 -4.96
C PHE A 240 -21.87 5.90 -5.40
#